data_355a0488a46ac3c7e8f0dd3c44ec2f7e
#
_entry.id   355a0488a46ac3c7e8f0dd3c44ec2f7e
#
_cell.length_a   1.000
_cell.length_b   1.000
_cell.length_c   1.000
_cell.angle_alpha   90.00
_cell.angle_beta   90.00
_cell.angle_gamma   90.00
#
_symmetry.space_group_name_H-M   'P 1'
#
loop_
_entity.id
_entity.type
_entity.pdbx_description
1 polymer ?
#
loop_
_entity_poly.entity_id
_entity_poly.type
_entity_poly.pdbx_seq_one_letter_code
_entity_poly.pdbx_strand_id
1 'polypeptide(L)'
;GAKMWISNSPIADVFVIWAKSEAHGGKIKGFVLEKGMAGLSAPKIAGKLSLRASVTGEIVMDGVEVGEEALLPNVAGLKGPFGCLNRARYGISWGVMGAAEFCWHGARQYGLDRHQFKRPLAQTQLFQKKLADMQTEITLGLHASLQVGRLMDQAKAAPEMISLIKRNNCGKALDIARLSRDMHGGNGISSEFQVMRHMMNLETVNTYEGTHDV
;
A
#
# COMPACT_ATOMS: atom_id res chain seq x y z
N GLY A 1 22.75 13.13 -1.18
CA GLY A 1 21.45 12.85 -0.54
C GLY A 1 21.01 11.40 -0.76
N ALA A 2 19.96 10.94 -0.03
CA ALA A 2 19.45 9.57 -0.19
C ALA A 2 17.94 9.52 -0.07
N LYS A 3 17.33 8.54 -0.74
CA LYS A 3 15.92 8.16 -0.60
C LYS A 3 15.84 6.68 -0.29
N MET A 4 14.97 6.29 0.63
CA MET A 4 14.85 4.91 1.13
C MET A 4 13.49 4.33 0.77
N TRP A 5 13.41 3.02 0.63
CA TRP A 5 12.19 2.26 0.35
C TRP A 5 11.52 2.64 -0.97
N ILE A 6 12.33 2.87 -2.02
CA ILE A 6 11.82 3.30 -3.32
C ILE A 6 11.54 2.09 -4.20
N SER A 7 10.26 1.95 -4.57
CA SER A 7 9.81 0.91 -5.50
C SER A 7 10.50 1.07 -6.85
N ASN A 8 10.98 -0.04 -7.38
CA ASN A 8 11.62 -0.17 -8.68
C ASN A 8 12.98 0.55 -8.84
N SER A 9 13.50 1.27 -7.83
CA SER A 9 14.77 2.00 -8.00
C SER A 9 15.93 1.13 -8.53
N PRO A 10 16.11 -0.16 -8.12
CA PRO A 10 17.20 -0.98 -8.64
C PRO A 10 17.09 -1.34 -10.13
N ILE A 11 15.91 -1.21 -10.72
CA ILE A 11 15.64 -1.59 -12.12
C ILE A 11 15.17 -0.40 -12.96
N ALA A 12 15.02 0.79 -12.36
CA ALA A 12 14.59 1.99 -13.06
C ALA A 12 15.69 2.56 -13.95
N ASP A 13 15.32 3.11 -15.09
CA ASP A 13 16.19 3.88 -15.97
C ASP A 13 16.04 5.39 -15.72
N VAL A 14 14.89 5.81 -15.17
CA VAL A 14 14.57 7.21 -14.88
C VAL A 14 14.06 7.33 -13.43
N PHE A 15 14.49 8.39 -12.75
CA PHE A 15 14.14 8.66 -11.36
C PHE A 15 13.55 10.06 -11.21
N VAL A 16 12.39 10.17 -10.59
CA VAL A 16 11.80 11.46 -10.22
C VAL A 16 12.15 11.76 -8.77
N ILE A 17 12.93 12.80 -8.54
CA ILE A 17 13.45 13.17 -7.21
C ILE A 17 12.89 14.51 -6.78
N TRP A 18 12.31 14.53 -5.59
CA TRP A 18 11.88 15.77 -4.94
C TRP A 18 12.95 16.23 -3.95
N ALA A 19 13.43 17.47 -4.13
CA ALA A 19 14.46 18.05 -3.28
C ALA A 19 14.24 19.57 -3.08
N LYS A 20 14.78 20.11 -2.01
CA LYS A 20 14.92 21.55 -1.84
C LYS A 20 16.01 22.06 -2.79
N SER A 21 15.75 23.15 -3.49
CA SER A 21 16.67 23.76 -4.43
C SER A 21 17.05 25.16 -3.98
N GLU A 22 18.31 25.36 -3.65
CA GLU A 22 18.82 26.69 -3.27
C GLU A 22 18.74 27.67 -4.43
N ALA A 23 19.00 27.23 -5.66
CA ALA A 23 18.85 28.03 -6.88
C ALA A 23 17.43 28.56 -7.07
N HIS A 24 16.43 27.94 -6.43
CA HIS A 24 15.02 28.35 -6.48
C HIS A 24 14.53 28.86 -5.11
N GLY A 25 15.42 29.46 -4.31
CA GLY A 25 15.06 30.05 -3.01
C GLY A 25 14.62 29.01 -1.97
N GLY A 26 15.24 27.84 -1.94
CA GLY A 26 14.93 26.77 -0.99
C GLY A 26 13.60 26.06 -1.23
N LYS A 27 12.91 26.32 -2.34
CA LYS A 27 11.64 25.67 -2.66
C LYS A 27 11.85 24.20 -3.07
N ILE A 28 10.87 23.36 -2.73
CA ILE A 28 10.86 21.98 -3.22
C ILE A 28 10.56 21.98 -4.72
N LYS A 29 11.40 21.29 -5.47
CA LYS A 29 11.32 21.08 -6.91
C LYS A 29 11.41 19.58 -7.22
N GLY A 30 10.90 19.19 -8.38
CA GLY A 30 11.06 17.86 -8.92
C GLY A 30 12.16 17.85 -9.97
N PHE A 31 13.01 16.84 -9.93
CA PHE A 31 14.10 16.64 -10.86
C PHE A 31 13.99 15.25 -11.49
N VAL A 32 14.33 15.15 -12.75
CA VAL A 32 14.44 13.88 -13.48
C VAL A 32 15.91 13.50 -13.55
N LEU A 33 16.26 12.36 -12.95
CA LEU A 33 17.60 11.78 -13.04
C LEU A 33 17.55 10.54 -13.93
N GLU A 34 18.66 10.24 -14.59
CA GLU A 34 18.82 9.07 -15.46
C GLU A 34 19.85 8.10 -14.90
N LYS A 35 19.62 6.83 -15.11
CA LYS A 35 20.56 5.77 -14.76
C LYS A 35 21.90 5.99 -15.43
N GLY A 36 22.97 5.83 -14.65
CA GLY A 36 24.34 6.03 -15.14
C GLY A 36 24.89 7.44 -14.93
N MET A 37 24.09 8.38 -14.41
CA MET A 37 24.62 9.67 -13.98
C MET A 37 25.72 9.48 -12.92
N ALA A 38 26.78 10.27 -13.01
CA ALA A 38 27.88 10.24 -12.04
C ALA A 38 27.35 10.50 -10.62
N GLY A 39 27.74 9.68 -9.66
CA GLY A 39 27.30 9.79 -8.27
C GLY A 39 25.91 9.23 -7.98
N LEU A 40 25.15 8.77 -8.97
CA LEU A 40 23.84 8.14 -8.79
C LEU A 40 23.97 6.62 -8.68
N SER A 41 23.42 6.04 -7.61
CA SER A 41 23.28 4.60 -7.45
C SER A 41 21.94 4.22 -6.82
N ALA A 42 21.48 3.00 -7.10
CA ALA A 42 20.19 2.50 -6.60
C ALA A 42 20.34 1.06 -6.06
N PRO A 43 20.98 0.87 -4.90
CA PRO A 43 21.17 -0.44 -4.32
C PRO A 43 19.84 -1.08 -3.89
N LYS A 44 19.70 -2.40 -4.12
CA LYS A 44 18.52 -3.17 -3.75
C LYS A 44 18.46 -3.41 -2.26
N ILE A 45 17.28 -3.25 -1.67
CA ILE A 45 16.99 -3.71 -0.32
C ILE A 45 16.66 -5.20 -0.37
N ALA A 46 17.50 -6.01 0.28
CA ALA A 46 17.30 -7.44 0.43
C ALA A 46 16.52 -7.80 1.71
N GLY A 47 16.01 -9.02 1.79
CA GLY A 47 15.45 -9.58 3.02
C GLY A 47 14.06 -9.08 3.41
N LYS A 48 13.31 -8.44 2.52
CA LYS A 48 11.91 -8.09 2.80
C LYS A 48 11.07 -9.35 3.01
N LEU A 49 10.22 -9.33 4.04
CA LEU A 49 9.27 -10.40 4.34
C LEU A 49 7.87 -10.13 3.76
N SER A 50 7.64 -8.94 3.25
CA SER A 50 6.38 -8.44 2.71
C SER A 50 6.59 -7.84 1.33
N LEU A 51 5.58 -7.91 0.46
CA LEU A 51 5.64 -7.45 -0.93
C LEU A 51 6.92 -7.90 -1.65
N ARG A 52 7.27 -9.18 -1.53
CA ARG A 52 8.55 -9.73 -2.01
C ARG A 52 8.70 -9.66 -3.53
N ALA A 53 7.60 -9.66 -4.26
CA ALA A 53 7.59 -9.48 -5.72
C ALA A 53 7.85 -8.03 -6.15
N SER A 54 7.68 -7.05 -5.24
CA SER A 54 7.98 -5.64 -5.51
C SER A 54 9.45 -5.37 -5.28
N VAL A 55 10.19 -5.11 -6.36
CA VAL A 55 11.60 -4.72 -6.27
C VAL A 55 11.68 -3.36 -5.57
N THR A 56 12.47 -3.25 -4.53
CA THR A 56 12.59 -2.04 -3.70
C THR A 56 14.05 -1.77 -3.39
N GLY A 57 14.44 -0.53 -3.40
CA GLY A 57 15.82 -0.13 -3.12
C GLY A 57 15.92 1.25 -2.49
N GLU A 58 17.15 1.71 -2.46
CA GLU A 58 17.50 3.08 -2.15
C GLU A 58 17.74 3.86 -3.43
N ILE A 59 17.81 5.18 -3.35
CA ILE A 59 18.43 6.06 -4.33
C ILE A 59 19.47 6.86 -3.58
N VAL A 60 20.74 6.68 -3.92
CA VAL A 60 21.86 7.40 -3.32
C VAL A 60 22.39 8.39 -4.34
N MET A 61 22.51 9.64 -3.94
CA MET A 61 23.01 10.75 -4.76
C MET A 61 24.21 11.39 -4.04
N ASP A 62 25.39 11.08 -4.56
CA ASP A 62 26.66 11.61 -4.04
C ASP A 62 27.28 12.54 -5.09
N GLY A 63 27.07 13.84 -4.92
CA GLY A 63 27.55 14.84 -5.87
C GLY A 63 26.91 14.77 -7.26
N VAL A 64 25.66 14.27 -7.37
CA VAL A 64 24.93 14.26 -8.66
C VAL A 64 24.64 15.70 -9.07
N GLU A 65 25.13 16.10 -10.23
CA GLU A 65 24.89 17.42 -10.82
C GLU A 65 23.82 17.34 -11.89
N VAL A 66 22.88 18.30 -11.87
CA VAL A 66 21.78 18.44 -12.84
C VAL A 66 21.61 19.91 -13.22
N GLY A 67 21.28 20.14 -14.48
CA GLY A 67 20.92 21.46 -14.98
C GLY A 67 19.41 21.72 -14.92
N GLU A 68 19.01 22.87 -15.43
CA GLU A 68 17.60 23.31 -15.50
C GLU A 68 16.73 22.38 -16.39
N GLU A 69 17.35 21.68 -17.34
CA GLU A 69 16.67 20.70 -18.24
C GLU A 69 16.12 19.50 -17.47
N ALA A 70 16.70 19.17 -16.32
CA ALA A 70 16.21 18.09 -15.44
C ALA A 70 15.02 18.52 -14.58
N LEU A 71 14.68 19.79 -14.56
CA LEU A 71 13.61 20.32 -13.70
C LEU A 71 12.25 19.97 -14.26
N LEU A 72 11.38 19.41 -13.43
CA LEU A 72 9.98 19.22 -13.78
C LEU A 72 9.29 20.57 -13.93
N PRO A 73 8.70 20.87 -15.11
CA PRO A 73 8.01 22.13 -15.33
C PRO A 73 6.72 22.25 -14.49
N ASN A 74 6.30 23.47 -14.24
CA ASN A 74 5.00 23.77 -13.62
C ASN A 74 4.77 23.22 -12.21
N VAL A 75 5.83 22.79 -11.52
CA VAL A 75 5.76 22.21 -10.18
C VAL A 75 6.64 22.99 -9.21
N ALA A 76 6.04 23.44 -8.10
CA ALA A 76 6.76 24.08 -7.00
C ALA A 76 6.10 23.73 -5.67
N GLY A 77 6.94 23.47 -4.64
CA GLY A 77 6.50 23.12 -3.30
C GLY A 77 5.91 21.73 -3.20
N LEU A 78 5.21 21.49 -2.10
CA LEU A 78 4.66 20.16 -1.77
C LEU A 78 3.46 19.73 -2.64
N LYS A 79 2.86 20.63 -3.41
CA LYS A 79 1.72 20.29 -4.28
C LYS A 79 2.07 19.21 -5.31
N GLY A 80 3.31 19.17 -5.80
CA GLY A 80 3.77 18.17 -6.75
C GLY A 80 3.70 16.76 -6.15
N PRO A 81 4.51 16.44 -5.13
CA PRO A 81 4.50 15.11 -4.54
C PRO A 81 3.15 14.73 -3.94
N PHE A 82 2.45 15.63 -3.24
CA PHE A 82 1.14 15.32 -2.66
C PHE A 82 0.05 15.09 -3.69
N GLY A 83 0.12 15.69 -4.87
CA GLY A 83 -0.80 15.39 -5.96
C GLY A 83 -0.72 13.92 -6.41
N CYS A 84 0.49 13.36 -6.49
CA CYS A 84 0.72 11.95 -6.80
C CYS A 84 0.30 11.05 -5.61
N LEU A 85 0.72 11.39 -4.40
CA LEU A 85 0.44 10.62 -3.18
C LEU A 85 -1.06 10.49 -2.91
N ASN A 86 -1.86 11.55 -3.10
CA ASN A 86 -3.30 11.49 -2.91
C ASN A 86 -3.97 10.51 -3.87
N ARG A 87 -3.56 10.48 -5.14
CA ARG A 87 -4.07 9.51 -6.11
C ARG A 87 -3.66 8.08 -5.75
N ALA A 88 -2.40 7.88 -5.34
CA ALA A 88 -1.89 6.58 -4.92
C ALA A 88 -2.64 6.06 -3.69
N ARG A 89 -2.81 6.89 -2.66
CA ARG A 89 -3.55 6.54 -1.43
C ARG A 89 -5.00 6.18 -1.70
N TYR A 90 -5.66 6.90 -2.61
CA TYR A 90 -7.00 6.56 -3.05
C TYR A 90 -7.06 5.17 -3.70
N GLY A 91 -6.13 4.87 -4.62
CA GLY A 91 -6.03 3.54 -5.25
C GLY A 91 -5.76 2.43 -4.23
N ILE A 92 -4.90 2.69 -3.22
CA ILE A 92 -4.63 1.75 -2.12
C ILE A 92 -5.92 1.41 -1.36
N SER A 93 -6.79 2.39 -1.11
CA SER A 93 -8.04 2.17 -0.37
C SER A 93 -8.96 1.13 -1.03
N TRP A 94 -8.90 0.99 -2.35
CA TRP A 94 -9.59 -0.04 -3.11
C TRP A 94 -8.85 -1.38 -3.11
N GLY A 95 -7.55 -1.35 -3.41
CA GLY A 95 -6.75 -2.56 -3.56
C GLY A 95 -6.74 -3.43 -2.30
N VAL A 96 -6.71 -2.82 -1.12
CA VAL A 96 -6.72 -3.57 0.14
C VAL A 96 -8.06 -4.25 0.42
N MET A 97 -9.18 -3.68 -0.06
CA MET A 97 -10.49 -4.32 0.07
C MET A 97 -10.56 -5.59 -0.79
N GLY A 98 -9.95 -5.61 -1.98
CA GLY A 98 -9.83 -6.84 -2.76
C GLY A 98 -9.02 -7.93 -2.06
N ALA A 99 -7.94 -7.58 -1.36
CA ALA A 99 -7.21 -8.53 -0.53
C ALA A 99 -8.06 -9.04 0.66
N ALA A 100 -8.84 -8.15 1.28
CA ALA A 100 -9.76 -8.52 2.35
C ALA A 100 -10.87 -9.47 1.86
N GLU A 101 -11.45 -9.20 0.68
CA GLU A 101 -12.44 -10.09 0.04
C GLU A 101 -11.86 -11.47 -0.25
N PHE A 102 -10.63 -11.55 -0.79
CA PHE A 102 -9.96 -12.83 -0.98
C PHE A 102 -9.84 -13.60 0.34
N CYS A 103 -9.40 -12.95 1.40
CA CYS A 103 -9.24 -13.57 2.73
C CYS A 103 -10.59 -14.01 3.31
N TRP A 104 -11.65 -13.22 3.12
CA TRP A 104 -13.00 -13.55 3.55
C TRP A 104 -13.55 -14.77 2.81
N HIS A 105 -13.46 -14.78 1.47
CA HIS A 105 -13.91 -15.91 0.65
C HIS A 105 -13.14 -17.19 0.97
N GLY A 106 -11.81 -17.09 1.15
CA GLY A 106 -10.97 -18.21 1.54
C GLY A 106 -11.39 -18.81 2.89
N ALA A 107 -11.58 -17.95 3.90
CA ALA A 107 -12.01 -18.38 5.22
C ALA A 107 -13.41 -19.03 5.18
N ARG A 108 -14.35 -18.43 4.43
CA ARG A 108 -15.70 -18.97 4.26
C ARG A 108 -15.65 -20.36 3.63
N GLN A 109 -14.94 -20.53 2.53
CA GLN A 109 -14.86 -21.83 1.85
C GLN A 109 -14.18 -22.88 2.73
N TYR A 110 -13.05 -22.51 3.35
CA TYR A 110 -12.38 -23.39 4.29
C TYR A 110 -13.29 -23.85 5.43
N GLY A 111 -14.09 -22.94 5.99
CA GLY A 111 -15.03 -23.25 7.07
C GLY A 111 -16.17 -24.17 6.64
N LEU A 112 -16.58 -24.15 5.37
CA LEU A 112 -17.57 -25.07 4.80
C LEU A 112 -16.97 -26.47 4.58
N ASP A 113 -15.72 -26.54 4.13
CA ASP A 113 -15.06 -27.79 3.74
C ASP A 113 -14.44 -28.53 4.95
N ARG A 114 -13.94 -27.79 5.93
CA ARG A 114 -13.26 -28.35 7.10
C ARG A 114 -14.25 -28.81 8.16
N HIS A 115 -14.24 -30.08 8.46
CA HIS A 115 -15.08 -30.69 9.50
C HIS A 115 -14.28 -30.96 10.77
N GLN A 116 -14.85 -30.54 11.90
CA GLN A 116 -14.42 -30.95 13.25
C GLN A 116 -15.67 -31.10 14.14
N PHE A 117 -15.57 -31.93 15.17
CA PHE A 117 -16.72 -32.23 16.02
C PHE A 117 -17.95 -32.70 15.23
N LYS A 118 -17.72 -33.49 14.16
CA LYS A 118 -18.73 -34.07 13.26
C LYS A 118 -19.56 -33.05 12.45
N ARG A 119 -19.07 -31.83 12.30
CA ARG A 119 -19.76 -30.77 11.52
C ARG A 119 -18.75 -29.80 10.88
N PRO A 120 -19.16 -29.06 9.84
CA PRO A 120 -18.34 -27.99 9.28
C PRO A 120 -18.00 -26.91 10.32
N LEU A 121 -16.81 -26.33 10.26
CA LEU A 121 -16.45 -25.20 11.15
C LEU A 121 -17.41 -24.02 10.99
N ALA A 122 -17.92 -23.78 9.79
CA ALA A 122 -18.90 -22.74 9.48
C ALA A 122 -20.23 -22.86 10.24
N GLN A 123 -20.52 -24.01 10.87
CA GLN A 123 -21.69 -24.18 11.74
C GLN A 123 -21.45 -23.66 13.16
N THR A 124 -20.27 -23.23 13.51
CA THR A 124 -19.98 -22.65 14.85
C THR A 124 -20.27 -21.17 14.87
N GLN A 125 -20.91 -20.68 15.91
CA GLN A 125 -21.29 -19.25 16.03
C GLN A 125 -20.08 -18.32 16.03
N LEU A 126 -18.95 -18.71 16.65
CA LEU A 126 -17.74 -17.90 16.65
C LEU A 126 -17.17 -17.73 15.25
N PHE A 127 -17.26 -18.76 14.42
CA PHE A 127 -16.81 -18.70 13.02
C PHE A 127 -17.73 -17.78 12.19
N GLN A 128 -19.04 -17.95 12.35
CA GLN A 128 -20.05 -17.13 11.69
C GLN A 128 -19.93 -15.65 12.05
N LYS A 129 -19.72 -15.37 13.36
CA LYS A 129 -19.51 -13.98 13.83
C LYS A 129 -18.29 -13.34 13.15
N LYS A 130 -17.15 -14.03 13.09
CA LYS A 130 -15.97 -13.54 12.41
C LYS A 130 -16.27 -13.21 10.93
N LEU A 131 -16.97 -14.08 10.21
CA LEU A 131 -17.34 -13.83 8.81
C LEU A 131 -18.26 -12.61 8.67
N ALA A 132 -19.24 -12.46 9.56
CA ALA A 132 -20.16 -11.32 9.54
C ALA A 132 -19.43 -9.99 9.81
N ASP A 133 -18.54 -9.96 10.82
CA ASP A 133 -17.73 -8.79 11.15
C ASP A 133 -16.82 -8.40 9.96
N MET A 134 -16.11 -9.36 9.38
CA MET A 134 -15.25 -9.14 8.22
C MET A 134 -16.03 -8.57 7.02
N GLN A 135 -17.19 -9.16 6.70
CA GLN A 135 -18.03 -8.70 5.59
C GLN A 135 -18.55 -7.27 5.82
N THR A 136 -18.91 -6.94 7.06
CA THR A 136 -19.35 -5.59 7.44
C THR A 136 -18.26 -4.57 7.14
N GLU A 137 -17.03 -4.81 7.58
CA GLU A 137 -15.90 -3.89 7.38
C GLU A 137 -15.53 -3.75 5.89
N ILE A 138 -15.58 -4.83 5.12
CA ILE A 138 -15.37 -4.81 3.66
C ILE A 138 -16.43 -3.91 3.00
N THR A 139 -17.69 -4.12 3.34
CA THR A 139 -18.80 -3.35 2.77
C THR A 139 -18.67 -1.86 3.07
N LEU A 140 -18.40 -1.49 4.32
CA LEU A 140 -18.20 -0.11 4.72
C LEU A 140 -16.98 0.53 4.02
N GLY A 141 -15.87 -0.20 3.93
CA GLY A 141 -14.65 0.26 3.25
C GLY A 141 -14.86 0.53 1.77
N LEU A 142 -15.55 -0.36 1.05
CA LEU A 142 -15.89 -0.19 -0.36
C LEU A 142 -16.82 1.03 -0.58
N HIS A 143 -17.85 1.20 0.25
CA HIS A 143 -18.74 2.34 0.16
C HIS A 143 -18.05 3.66 0.44
N ALA A 144 -17.16 3.70 1.44
CA ALA A 144 -16.36 4.89 1.75
C ALA A 144 -15.44 5.26 0.58
N SER A 145 -14.74 4.28 -0.02
CA SER A 145 -13.89 4.52 -1.19
C SER A 145 -14.70 5.01 -2.39
N LEU A 146 -15.87 4.43 -2.65
CA LEU A 146 -16.76 4.86 -3.73
C LEU A 146 -17.23 6.31 -3.52
N GLN A 147 -17.63 6.66 -2.31
CA GLN A 147 -18.08 8.03 -2.01
C GLN A 147 -16.96 9.05 -2.17
N VAL A 148 -15.74 8.75 -1.70
CA VAL A 148 -14.59 9.64 -1.90
C VAL A 148 -14.25 9.78 -3.39
N GLY A 149 -14.33 8.70 -4.19
CA GLY A 149 -14.14 8.76 -5.63
C GLY A 149 -15.13 9.71 -6.31
N ARG A 150 -16.42 9.62 -5.97
CA ARG A 150 -17.44 10.54 -6.47
C ARG A 150 -17.17 12.00 -6.09
N LEU A 151 -16.63 12.25 -4.91
CA LEU A 151 -16.22 13.59 -4.50
C LEU A 151 -14.97 14.06 -5.23
N MET A 152 -14.03 13.16 -5.55
CA MET A 152 -12.86 13.48 -6.38
C MET A 152 -13.28 13.89 -7.81
N ASP A 153 -14.22 13.18 -8.42
CA ASP A 153 -14.76 13.53 -9.75
C ASP A 153 -15.42 14.91 -9.76
N GLN A 154 -15.98 15.33 -8.62
CA GLN A 154 -16.59 16.65 -8.44
C GLN A 154 -15.60 17.73 -7.96
N ALA A 155 -14.31 17.40 -7.82
CA ALA A 155 -13.27 18.26 -7.21
C ALA A 155 -13.63 18.76 -5.79
N LYS A 156 -14.38 17.95 -5.02
CA LYS A 156 -14.81 18.25 -3.64
C LYS A 156 -14.13 17.39 -2.57
N ALA A 157 -13.31 16.42 -2.95
CA ALA A 157 -12.59 15.59 -1.98
C ALA A 157 -11.45 16.39 -1.35
N ALA A 158 -11.48 16.54 -0.03
CA ALA A 158 -10.36 17.05 0.72
C ALA A 158 -9.28 15.95 0.88
N PRO A 159 -7.97 16.30 0.91
CA PRO A 159 -6.89 15.32 1.10
C PRO A 159 -7.05 14.45 2.36
N GLU A 160 -7.63 15.00 3.40
CA GLU A 160 -7.90 14.31 4.67
C GLU A 160 -8.91 13.16 4.51
N MET A 161 -9.89 13.31 3.62
CA MET A 161 -10.84 12.24 3.30
C MET A 161 -10.14 11.04 2.67
N ILE A 162 -9.17 11.29 1.79
CA ILE A 162 -8.35 10.26 1.15
C ILE A 162 -7.46 9.56 2.20
N SER A 163 -6.82 10.35 3.07
CA SER A 163 -6.01 9.81 4.17
C SER A 163 -6.84 8.95 5.11
N LEU A 164 -8.06 9.39 5.46
CA LEU A 164 -8.99 8.67 6.33
C LEU A 164 -9.36 7.29 5.75
N ILE A 165 -9.76 7.23 4.49
CA ILE A 165 -10.13 5.94 3.86
C ILE A 165 -8.92 5.02 3.67
N LYS A 166 -7.75 5.56 3.31
CA LYS A 166 -6.51 4.76 3.24
C LYS A 166 -6.20 4.15 4.60
N ARG A 167 -6.18 4.95 5.65
CA ARG A 167 -5.92 4.52 7.02
C ARG A 167 -6.90 3.43 7.45
N ASN A 168 -8.21 3.69 7.34
CA ASN A 168 -9.25 2.76 7.75
C ASN A 168 -9.17 1.44 6.99
N ASN A 169 -9.16 1.50 5.66
CA ASN A 169 -9.26 0.31 4.83
C ASN A 169 -8.00 -0.57 4.93
N CYS A 170 -6.80 0.03 5.03
CA CYS A 170 -5.58 -0.74 5.25
C CYS A 170 -5.59 -1.47 6.59
N GLY A 171 -5.96 -0.78 7.68
CA GLY A 171 -6.04 -1.39 9.01
C GLY A 171 -7.07 -2.51 9.05
N LYS A 172 -8.28 -2.27 8.53
CA LYS A 172 -9.34 -3.29 8.49
C LYS A 172 -9.00 -4.49 7.61
N ALA A 173 -8.38 -4.27 6.45
CA ALA A 173 -7.92 -5.37 5.60
C ALA A 173 -6.86 -6.24 6.29
N LEU A 174 -5.94 -5.62 7.03
CA LEU A 174 -4.92 -6.34 7.80
C LEU A 174 -5.56 -7.15 8.93
N ASP A 175 -6.52 -6.60 9.67
CA ASP A 175 -7.26 -7.31 10.71
C ASP A 175 -8.04 -8.50 10.12
N ILE A 176 -8.69 -8.31 8.97
CA ILE A 176 -9.40 -9.37 8.24
C ILE A 176 -8.43 -10.49 7.81
N ALA A 177 -7.26 -10.14 7.28
CA ALA A 177 -6.26 -11.14 6.88
C ALA A 177 -5.73 -11.93 8.08
N ARG A 178 -5.50 -11.28 9.22
CA ARG A 178 -5.09 -11.94 10.47
C ARG A 178 -6.17 -12.89 10.99
N LEU A 179 -7.45 -12.46 10.97
CA LEU A 179 -8.59 -13.31 11.34
C LEU A 179 -8.70 -14.51 10.39
N SER A 180 -8.61 -14.28 9.09
CA SER A 180 -8.67 -15.35 8.08
C SER A 180 -7.56 -16.37 8.30
N ARG A 181 -6.33 -15.92 8.52
CA ARG A 181 -5.20 -16.80 8.85
C ARG A 181 -5.50 -17.65 10.10
N ASP A 182 -6.05 -17.04 11.15
CA ASP A 182 -6.45 -17.73 12.38
C ASP A 182 -7.55 -18.77 12.11
N MET A 183 -8.56 -18.42 11.30
CA MET A 183 -9.69 -19.30 10.95
C MET A 183 -9.26 -20.56 10.18
N HIS A 184 -8.11 -20.52 9.50
CA HIS A 184 -7.52 -21.70 8.82
C HIS A 184 -6.69 -22.59 9.78
N GLY A 185 -6.50 -22.20 11.05
CA GLY A 185 -5.68 -22.94 12.00
C GLY A 185 -4.24 -23.13 11.50
N GLY A 186 -3.68 -24.31 11.63
CA GLY A 186 -2.33 -24.64 11.14
C GLY A 186 -2.15 -24.44 9.63
N ASN A 187 -3.19 -24.68 8.85
CA ASN A 187 -3.18 -24.47 7.39
C ASN A 187 -3.01 -22.98 7.02
N GLY A 188 -3.38 -22.07 7.91
CA GLY A 188 -3.28 -20.62 7.68
C GLY A 188 -1.85 -20.09 7.55
N ILE A 189 -0.83 -20.87 7.92
CA ILE A 189 0.59 -20.51 7.74
C ILE A 189 1.22 -21.11 6.47
N SER A 190 0.47 -21.96 5.76
CA SER A 190 0.92 -22.59 4.52
C SER A 190 0.73 -21.66 3.32
N SER A 191 1.65 -21.74 2.36
CA SER A 191 1.52 -21.02 1.08
C SER A 191 0.36 -21.52 0.21
N GLU A 192 -0.17 -22.71 0.49
CA GLU A 192 -1.31 -23.33 -0.24
C GLU A 192 -2.58 -22.47 -0.14
N PHE A 193 -2.87 -21.92 1.04
CA PHE A 193 -4.09 -21.14 1.29
C PHE A 193 -3.94 -19.63 1.03
N GLN A 194 -2.72 -19.14 0.81
CA GLN A 194 -2.40 -17.76 0.45
C GLN A 194 -2.77 -16.67 1.49
N VAL A 195 -3.50 -16.99 2.55
CA VAL A 195 -3.94 -16.00 3.55
C VAL A 195 -2.77 -15.38 4.31
N MET A 196 -1.73 -16.18 4.61
CA MET A 196 -0.50 -15.68 5.24
C MET A 196 0.24 -14.69 4.33
N ARG A 197 0.26 -14.95 3.02
CA ARG A 197 0.85 -14.03 2.04
C ARG A 197 0.14 -12.68 2.05
N HIS A 198 -1.20 -12.67 2.06
CA HIS A 198 -1.96 -11.42 2.16
C HIS A 198 -1.72 -10.71 3.49
N MET A 199 -1.69 -11.44 4.60
CA MET A 199 -1.38 -10.87 5.91
C MET A 199 -0.01 -10.17 5.90
N MET A 200 1.05 -10.86 5.47
CA MET A 200 2.39 -10.27 5.39
C MET A 200 2.44 -9.06 4.46
N ASN A 201 1.80 -9.12 3.31
CA ASN A 201 1.78 -8.00 2.35
C ASN A 201 1.03 -6.79 2.90
N LEU A 202 -0.06 -7.00 3.60
CA LEU A 202 -0.85 -5.94 4.19
C LEU A 202 -0.14 -5.21 5.34
N GLU A 203 0.83 -5.84 6.02
CA GLU A 203 1.71 -5.14 6.97
C GLU A 203 2.47 -3.99 6.30
N THR A 204 3.00 -4.21 5.09
CA THR A 204 3.63 -3.13 4.31
C THR A 204 2.61 -2.10 3.87
N VAL A 205 1.47 -2.54 3.34
CA VAL A 205 0.43 -1.63 2.81
C VAL A 205 -0.14 -0.74 3.91
N ASN A 206 -0.28 -1.25 5.13
CA ASN A 206 -0.68 -0.47 6.30
C ASN A 206 0.39 0.55 6.72
N THR A 207 1.65 0.31 6.34
CA THR A 207 2.80 1.12 6.76
C THR A 207 3.18 2.19 5.74
N TYR A 208 3.18 1.87 4.44
CA TYR A 208 3.69 2.79 3.40
C TYR A 208 2.68 3.90 3.04
N GLU A 209 3.15 4.88 2.26
CA GLU A 209 2.36 6.04 1.82
C GLU A 209 1.78 6.85 3.00
N GLY A 210 2.48 6.88 4.10
CA GLY A 210 2.04 7.33 5.41
C GLY A 210 1.61 6.16 6.29
N THR A 211 2.22 6.05 7.46
CA THR A 211 1.89 4.97 8.41
C THR A 211 0.45 5.12 8.92
N HIS A 212 -0.06 4.07 9.56
CA HIS A 212 -1.41 4.06 10.12
C HIS A 212 -1.67 5.22 11.09
N ASP A 213 -0.63 5.66 11.81
CA ASP A 213 -0.72 6.73 12.82
C ASP A 213 -0.44 8.14 12.26
N VAL A 214 0.13 8.26 11.06
CA VAL A 214 0.44 9.50 10.36
C VAL A 214 -0.58 9.81 9.30
#